data_f8651c604e1e25c5ab4b5b5dd8b5c03b
#
_entry.id   f8651c604e1e25c5ab4b5b5dd8b5c03b
#
_cell.length_a   1.000
_cell.length_b   1.000
_cell.length_c   1.000
_cell.angle_alpha   90.00
_cell.angle_beta   90.00
_cell.angle_gamma   90.00
#
_symmetry.space_group_name_H-M   'P 1'
#
loop_
_entity.id
_entity.type
_entity.pdbx_description
1 polymer ?
#
loop_
_entity_poly.entity_id
_entity_poly.type
_entity_poly.pdbx_seq_one_letter_code
_entity_poly.pdbx_strand_id
1 'polypeptide(L)'
;LAKVKLNGKYGFIDKSGKIIAKPKFDYGEYFSEGLAGVKLNGRWGFIDRSGKFVIKPKFDSIWDFSEGLAAVGLNGKWGFIDKNGEFAIKPKFDDIWDFREGLASVGLNGKIGLIDKSGKFVIKPKFDSIWSFREGLAKVGLNGKYGLIDKSGKIVIEPKFDDIRY
;
A
#
# COMPACT_ATOMS: atom_id res chain seq x y z
N LEU A 1 -11.02 -13.77 -12.12
CA LEU A 1 -12.02 -13.93 -11.05
C LEU A 1 -12.88 -12.70 -10.97
N ALA A 2 -14.18 -12.88 -10.67
CA ALA A 2 -15.11 -11.79 -10.41
C ALA A 2 -15.50 -11.78 -8.93
N LYS A 3 -15.57 -10.59 -8.34
CA LYS A 3 -16.12 -10.37 -7.01
C LYS A 3 -17.66 -10.34 -7.11
N VAL A 4 -18.34 -11.09 -6.27
CA VAL A 4 -19.79 -11.16 -6.22
C VAL A 4 -20.30 -10.81 -4.82
N LYS A 5 -21.54 -10.34 -4.73
CA LYS A 5 -22.20 -10.03 -3.46
C LYS A 5 -23.53 -10.78 -3.39
N LEU A 6 -23.76 -11.47 -2.29
CA LEU A 6 -25.03 -12.16 -2.01
C LEU A 6 -25.38 -11.99 -0.53
N ASN A 7 -26.60 -11.57 -0.24
CA ASN A 7 -27.10 -11.32 1.12
C ASN A 7 -26.15 -10.45 1.97
N GLY A 8 -25.61 -9.38 1.36
CA GLY A 8 -24.72 -8.43 2.03
C GLY A 8 -23.26 -8.89 2.16
N LYS A 9 -22.92 -10.14 1.82
CA LYS A 9 -21.57 -10.69 1.91
C LYS A 9 -20.91 -10.82 0.54
N TYR A 10 -19.59 -10.65 0.52
CA TYR A 10 -18.77 -10.78 -0.69
C TYR A 10 -18.19 -12.18 -0.83
N GLY A 11 -18.07 -12.62 -2.06
CA GLY A 11 -17.44 -13.87 -2.49
C GLY A 11 -16.76 -13.71 -3.83
N PHE A 12 -16.25 -14.79 -4.38
CA PHE A 12 -15.54 -14.79 -5.66
C PHE A 12 -15.96 -15.97 -6.52
N ILE A 13 -16.10 -15.72 -7.83
CA ILE A 13 -16.39 -16.72 -8.85
C ILE A 13 -15.33 -16.67 -9.96
N ASP A 14 -15.15 -17.78 -10.68
CA ASP A 14 -14.35 -17.82 -11.89
C ASP A 14 -15.15 -17.41 -13.14
N LYS A 15 -14.51 -17.47 -14.31
CA LYS A 15 -15.12 -17.09 -15.58
C LYS A 15 -16.29 -18.01 -16.00
N SER A 16 -16.37 -19.23 -15.46
CA SER A 16 -17.46 -20.18 -15.72
C SER A 16 -18.64 -19.99 -14.76
N GLY A 17 -18.53 -19.08 -13.79
CA GLY A 17 -19.53 -18.89 -12.73
C GLY A 17 -19.34 -19.82 -11.54
N LYS A 18 -18.31 -20.67 -11.53
CA LYS A 18 -18.01 -21.55 -10.40
C LYS A 18 -17.58 -20.74 -9.18
N ILE A 19 -18.15 -21.05 -8.02
CA ILE A 19 -17.81 -20.40 -6.75
C ILE A 19 -16.40 -20.83 -6.33
N ILE A 20 -15.50 -19.86 -6.25
CA ILE A 20 -14.14 -20.02 -5.73
C ILE A 20 -14.10 -19.75 -4.23
N ALA A 21 -14.75 -18.68 -3.80
CA ALA A 21 -14.96 -18.41 -2.38
C ALA A 21 -16.43 -18.05 -2.14
N LYS A 22 -17.11 -18.82 -1.28
CA LYS A 22 -18.52 -18.58 -0.95
C LYS A 22 -18.70 -17.15 -0.39
N PRO A 23 -19.80 -16.46 -0.68
CA PRO A 23 -20.15 -15.17 -0.09
C PRO A 23 -20.22 -15.29 1.45
N LYS A 24 -19.20 -14.82 2.13
CA LYS A 24 -19.09 -14.80 3.60
C LYS A 24 -18.30 -13.61 4.14
N PHE A 25 -17.57 -12.91 3.26
CA PHE A 25 -16.72 -11.79 3.66
C PHE A 25 -17.56 -10.51 3.83
N ASP A 26 -17.17 -9.68 4.81
CA ASP A 26 -17.76 -8.36 5.02
C ASP A 26 -17.41 -7.42 3.86
N TYR A 27 -16.21 -7.59 3.32
CA TYR A 27 -15.70 -6.89 2.15
C TYR A 27 -14.65 -7.72 1.42
N GLY A 28 -14.37 -7.37 0.15
CA GLY A 28 -13.31 -8.00 -0.64
C GLY A 28 -12.76 -7.03 -1.67
N GLU A 29 -11.45 -7.01 -1.81
CA GLU A 29 -10.73 -6.26 -2.84
C GLU A 29 -10.56 -7.09 -4.11
N TYR A 30 -10.03 -6.47 -5.16
CA TYR A 30 -9.68 -7.19 -6.38
C TYR A 30 -8.38 -7.97 -6.18
N PHE A 31 -8.17 -8.98 -7.03
CA PHE A 31 -6.90 -9.72 -7.01
C PHE A 31 -5.78 -8.86 -7.56
N SER A 32 -4.77 -8.62 -6.75
CA SER A 32 -3.50 -8.03 -7.13
C SER A 32 -2.37 -9.02 -6.83
N GLU A 33 -1.48 -9.20 -7.77
CA GLU A 33 -0.33 -10.13 -7.66
C GLU A 33 -0.66 -11.55 -7.16
N GLY A 34 -1.89 -12.02 -7.47
CA GLY A 34 -2.35 -13.37 -7.12
C GLY A 34 -3.11 -13.48 -5.79
N LEU A 35 -3.17 -12.42 -5.01
CA LEU A 35 -3.87 -12.34 -3.73
C LEU A 35 -4.97 -11.29 -3.75
N ALA A 36 -6.05 -11.52 -2.98
CA ALA A 36 -7.12 -10.54 -2.77
C ALA A 36 -7.31 -10.29 -1.28
N GLY A 37 -7.35 -9.02 -0.91
CA GLY A 37 -7.72 -8.60 0.42
C GLY A 37 -9.18 -8.95 0.73
N VAL A 38 -9.46 -9.55 1.87
CA VAL A 38 -10.82 -9.85 2.32
C VAL A 38 -10.98 -9.47 3.79
N LYS A 39 -12.13 -8.87 4.10
CA LYS A 39 -12.51 -8.55 5.48
C LYS A 39 -13.45 -9.60 6.01
N LEU A 40 -13.16 -10.13 7.19
CA LEU A 40 -14.01 -11.09 7.87
C LEU A 40 -14.03 -10.75 9.37
N ASN A 41 -15.24 -10.59 9.93
CA ASN A 41 -15.44 -10.22 11.34
C ASN A 41 -14.65 -8.95 11.73
N GLY A 42 -14.67 -7.93 10.84
CA GLY A 42 -14.03 -6.65 11.08
C GLY A 42 -12.50 -6.62 10.86
N ARG A 43 -11.85 -7.75 10.56
CA ARG A 43 -10.41 -7.83 10.33
C ARG A 43 -10.09 -8.21 8.90
N TRP A 44 -8.96 -7.70 8.39
CA TRP A 44 -8.48 -7.96 7.06
C TRP A 44 -7.44 -9.08 7.02
N GLY A 45 -7.53 -9.91 5.99
CA GLY A 45 -6.55 -10.93 5.61
C GLY A 45 -6.50 -11.06 4.09
N PHE A 46 -5.82 -12.07 3.59
CA PHE A 46 -5.68 -12.29 2.15
C PHE A 46 -5.98 -13.73 1.77
N ILE A 47 -6.66 -13.90 0.63
CA ILE A 47 -6.94 -15.19 0.00
C ILE A 47 -6.20 -15.31 -1.33
N ASP A 48 -5.86 -16.54 -1.71
CA ASP A 48 -5.35 -16.88 -3.03
C ASP A 48 -6.48 -17.06 -4.06
N ARG A 49 -6.11 -17.34 -5.30
CA ARG A 49 -7.06 -17.60 -6.39
C ARG A 49 -7.88 -18.88 -6.25
N SER A 50 -7.55 -19.75 -5.29
CA SER A 50 -8.37 -20.92 -4.93
C SER A 50 -9.41 -20.61 -3.84
N GLY A 51 -9.41 -19.39 -3.31
CA GLY A 51 -10.28 -18.93 -2.22
C GLY A 51 -9.82 -19.33 -0.83
N LYS A 52 -8.59 -19.86 -0.69
CA LYS A 52 -7.99 -20.22 0.60
C LYS A 52 -7.28 -19.03 1.22
N PHE A 53 -7.36 -18.90 2.54
CA PHE A 53 -6.57 -17.92 3.26
C PHE A 53 -5.08 -18.27 3.17
N VAL A 54 -4.31 -17.35 2.58
CA VAL A 54 -2.85 -17.31 2.70
C VAL A 54 -2.49 -16.57 3.99
N ILE A 55 -3.19 -15.48 4.25
CA ILE A 55 -3.01 -14.67 5.46
C ILE A 55 -4.37 -14.57 6.15
N LYS A 56 -4.48 -15.17 7.34
CA LYS A 56 -5.72 -15.11 8.13
C LYS A 56 -6.06 -13.67 8.54
N PRO A 57 -7.36 -13.32 8.67
CA PRO A 57 -7.79 -12.00 9.09
C PRO A 57 -7.19 -11.60 10.44
N LYS A 58 -6.36 -10.56 10.45
CA LYS A 58 -5.70 -10.05 11.67
C LYS A 58 -5.42 -8.54 11.65
N PHE A 59 -5.45 -7.90 10.47
CA PHE A 59 -5.13 -6.48 10.32
C PHE A 59 -6.36 -5.58 10.45
N ASP A 60 -6.14 -4.33 10.89
CA ASP A 60 -7.17 -3.30 10.97
C ASP A 60 -7.49 -2.73 9.59
N SER A 61 -6.45 -2.57 8.77
CA SER A 61 -6.51 -2.03 7.40
C SER A 61 -5.46 -2.67 6.52
N ILE A 62 -5.69 -2.66 5.22
CA ILE A 62 -4.75 -3.17 4.21
C ILE A 62 -4.78 -2.30 2.96
N TRP A 63 -3.71 -2.38 2.16
CA TRP A 63 -3.68 -2.02 0.74
C TRP A 63 -3.36 -3.27 -0.07
N ASP A 64 -3.58 -3.18 -1.38
CA ASP A 64 -3.28 -4.29 -2.29
C ASP A 64 -1.78 -4.56 -2.38
N PHE A 65 -1.41 -5.77 -2.79
CA PHE A 65 -0.02 -6.09 -3.08
C PHE A 65 0.49 -5.28 -4.27
N SER A 66 1.63 -4.66 -4.10
CA SER A 66 2.38 -3.93 -5.12
C SER A 66 3.87 -4.24 -4.96
N GLU A 67 4.51 -4.66 -6.03
CA GLU A 67 5.93 -5.04 -6.05
C GLU A 67 6.33 -6.08 -4.98
N GLY A 68 5.41 -7.01 -4.68
CA GLY A 68 5.63 -8.11 -3.74
C GLY A 68 5.31 -7.79 -2.29
N LEU A 69 4.96 -6.56 -1.95
CA LEU A 69 4.63 -6.11 -0.60
C LEU A 69 3.22 -5.51 -0.53
N ALA A 70 2.56 -5.68 0.61
CA ALA A 70 1.28 -5.02 0.91
C ALA A 70 1.41 -4.19 2.17
N ALA A 71 0.90 -2.95 2.13
CA ALA A 71 0.78 -2.15 3.33
C ALA A 71 -0.31 -2.71 4.25
N VAL A 72 -0.04 -2.78 5.54
CA VAL A 72 -0.99 -3.24 6.56
C VAL A 72 -0.99 -2.32 7.75
N GLY A 73 -2.18 -2.00 8.23
CA GLY A 73 -2.41 -1.21 9.45
C GLY A 73 -2.69 -2.12 10.64
N LEU A 74 -2.02 -1.87 11.75
CA LEU A 74 -2.23 -2.57 13.00
C LEU A 74 -2.02 -1.60 14.17
N ASN A 75 -3.02 -1.49 15.06
CA ASN A 75 -2.99 -0.60 16.22
C ASN A 75 -2.64 0.86 15.88
N GLY A 76 -3.21 1.38 14.78
CA GLY A 76 -3.01 2.78 14.34
C GLY A 76 -1.66 3.07 13.69
N LYS A 77 -0.84 2.06 13.43
CA LYS A 77 0.44 2.21 12.73
C LYS A 77 0.46 1.33 11.48
N TRP A 78 1.20 1.77 10.47
CA TRP A 78 1.37 1.09 9.21
C TRP A 78 2.74 0.44 9.07
N GLY A 79 2.76 -0.71 8.43
CA GLY A 79 3.95 -1.44 8.02
C GLY A 79 3.73 -2.17 6.70
N PHE A 80 4.66 -3.03 6.33
CA PHE A 80 4.55 -3.84 5.11
C PHE A 80 4.74 -5.32 5.42
N ILE A 81 3.97 -6.16 4.74
CA ILE A 81 4.10 -7.61 4.77
C ILE A 81 4.47 -8.16 3.39
N ASP A 82 5.13 -9.31 3.37
CA ASP A 82 5.33 -10.12 2.19
C ASP A 82 4.09 -10.98 1.87
N LYS A 83 4.15 -11.76 0.79
CA LYS A 83 3.06 -12.65 0.35
C LYS A 83 2.79 -13.83 1.30
N ASN A 84 3.70 -14.14 2.22
CA ASN A 84 3.50 -15.14 3.26
C ASN A 84 2.83 -14.54 4.52
N GLY A 85 2.71 -13.22 4.59
CA GLY A 85 2.14 -12.49 5.72
C GLY A 85 3.13 -12.21 6.84
N GLU A 86 4.43 -12.32 6.53
CA GLU A 86 5.51 -11.92 7.43
C GLU A 86 5.83 -10.44 7.27
N PHE A 87 6.16 -9.78 8.37
CA PHE A 87 6.52 -8.36 8.32
C PHE A 87 7.89 -8.17 7.65
N ALA A 88 7.88 -7.64 6.43
CA ALA A 88 9.08 -7.06 5.82
C ALA A 88 9.47 -5.77 6.56
N ILE A 89 8.47 -4.98 6.95
CA ILE A 89 8.65 -3.75 7.73
C ILE A 89 7.56 -3.73 8.80
N LYS A 90 7.95 -3.81 10.08
CA LYS A 90 7.00 -3.78 11.21
C LYS A 90 6.22 -2.47 11.24
N PRO A 91 4.95 -2.49 11.71
CA PRO A 91 4.13 -1.29 11.85
C PRO A 91 4.80 -0.24 12.75
N LYS A 92 5.10 0.94 12.17
CA LYS A 92 5.73 2.06 12.86
C LYS A 92 5.40 3.43 12.28
N PHE A 93 4.86 3.47 11.04
CA PHE A 93 4.55 4.71 10.34
C PHE A 93 3.13 5.19 10.65
N ASP A 94 2.93 6.51 10.60
CA ASP A 94 1.62 7.14 10.76
C ASP A 94 0.81 7.05 9.47
N ASP A 95 1.48 7.26 8.32
CA ASP A 95 0.92 7.17 6.99
C ASP A 95 1.83 6.37 6.08
N ILE A 96 1.27 5.81 5.01
CA ILE A 96 1.99 4.94 4.09
C ILE A 96 1.41 5.03 2.68
N TRP A 97 2.24 4.84 1.67
CA TRP A 97 1.83 4.67 0.27
C TRP A 97 2.47 3.41 -0.31
N ASP A 98 1.88 2.89 -1.40
CA ASP A 98 2.37 1.67 -2.06
C ASP A 98 3.81 1.81 -2.57
N PHE A 99 4.50 0.69 -2.63
CA PHE A 99 5.76 0.61 -3.35
C PHE A 99 5.55 0.82 -4.85
N ARG A 100 6.34 1.74 -5.41
CA ARG A 100 6.44 1.97 -6.85
C ARG A 100 7.89 2.23 -7.21
N GLU A 101 8.37 1.51 -8.23
CA GLU A 101 9.76 1.61 -8.68
C GLU A 101 10.77 1.41 -7.52
N GLY A 102 10.45 0.48 -6.60
CA GLY A 102 11.30 0.11 -5.47
C GLY A 102 11.25 1.03 -4.26
N LEU A 103 10.46 2.11 -4.29
CA LEU A 103 10.35 3.10 -3.22
C LEU A 103 8.91 3.25 -2.72
N ALA A 104 8.74 3.55 -1.43
CA ALA A 104 7.47 3.92 -0.83
C ALA A 104 7.59 5.21 -0.02
N SER A 105 6.58 6.07 -0.13
CA SER A 105 6.45 7.22 0.76
C SER A 105 5.89 6.76 2.10
N VAL A 106 6.44 7.30 3.18
CA VAL A 106 5.98 7.00 4.55
C VAL A 106 5.90 8.27 5.37
N GLY A 107 4.83 8.39 6.18
CA GLY A 107 4.61 9.50 7.09
C GLY A 107 5.08 9.16 8.50
N LEU A 108 5.75 10.10 9.14
CA LEU A 108 6.13 10.00 10.55
C LEU A 108 6.16 11.41 11.16
N ASN A 109 5.41 11.60 12.26
CA ASN A 109 5.32 12.88 12.95
C ASN A 109 4.92 14.06 12.03
N GLY A 110 3.96 13.82 11.10
CA GLY A 110 3.45 14.84 10.18
C GLY A 110 4.39 15.21 9.04
N LYS A 111 5.48 14.49 8.84
CA LYS A 111 6.40 14.66 7.71
C LYS A 111 6.54 13.39 6.89
N ILE A 112 6.75 13.53 5.60
CA ILE A 112 6.86 12.44 4.64
C ILE A 112 8.34 12.23 4.27
N GLY A 113 8.74 10.95 4.26
CA GLY A 113 10.03 10.47 3.78
C GLY A 113 9.87 9.39 2.74
N LEU A 114 10.98 8.85 2.26
CA LEU A 114 11.04 7.70 1.34
C LEU A 114 11.81 6.56 1.97
N ILE A 115 11.31 5.35 1.78
CA ILE A 115 12.00 4.11 2.17
C ILE A 115 12.18 3.18 0.97
N ASP A 116 13.20 2.34 1.02
CA ASP A 116 13.36 1.19 0.15
C ASP A 116 12.59 -0.04 0.71
N LYS A 117 12.60 -1.16 -0.03
CA LYS A 117 11.90 -2.40 0.35
C LYS A 117 12.46 -3.05 1.64
N SER A 118 13.66 -2.71 2.07
CA SER A 118 14.20 -3.14 3.36
C SER A 118 13.72 -2.30 4.54
N GLY A 119 13.03 -1.18 4.26
CA GLY A 119 12.57 -0.21 5.25
C GLY A 119 13.63 0.80 5.68
N LYS A 120 14.77 0.84 4.94
CA LYS A 120 15.80 1.86 5.12
C LYS A 120 15.35 3.16 4.49
N PHE A 121 15.53 4.27 5.21
CA PHE A 121 15.26 5.59 4.67
C PHE A 121 16.24 5.96 3.56
N VAL A 122 15.70 6.19 2.37
CA VAL A 122 16.36 6.92 1.27
C VAL A 122 16.28 8.41 1.56
N ILE A 123 15.13 8.86 2.04
CA ILE A 123 14.94 10.21 2.56
C ILE A 123 14.27 10.10 3.92
N LYS A 124 14.91 10.61 4.97
CA LYS A 124 14.26 10.76 6.29
C LYS A 124 13.05 11.71 6.18
N PRO A 125 12.00 11.48 6.99
CA PRO A 125 10.81 12.34 6.98
C PRO A 125 11.17 13.81 7.20
N LYS A 126 10.96 14.64 6.18
CA LYS A 126 11.24 16.09 6.21
C LYS A 126 10.32 16.93 5.32
N PHE A 127 9.70 16.33 4.31
CA PHE A 127 8.79 17.00 3.41
C PHE A 127 7.36 17.00 3.93
N ASP A 128 6.56 17.99 3.51
CA ASP A 128 5.11 18.02 3.80
C ASP A 128 4.36 17.07 2.88
N SER A 129 4.88 16.85 1.67
CA SER A 129 4.32 15.93 0.69
C SER A 129 5.38 15.42 -0.27
N ILE A 130 5.20 14.19 -0.76
CA ILE A 130 5.98 13.58 -1.84
C ILE A 130 4.98 12.90 -2.78
N TRP A 131 5.03 13.24 -4.07
CA TRP A 131 4.20 12.60 -5.11
C TRP A 131 4.91 11.42 -5.75
N SER A 132 4.17 10.66 -6.54
CA SER A 132 4.71 9.51 -7.27
C SER A 132 5.81 9.93 -8.25
N PHE A 133 6.81 9.06 -8.37
CA PHE A 133 7.86 9.25 -9.37
C PHE A 133 7.30 9.15 -10.79
N ARG A 134 7.78 10.04 -11.65
CA ARG A 134 7.58 10.00 -13.10
C ARG A 134 8.92 10.31 -13.76
N GLU A 135 9.31 9.50 -14.73
CA GLU A 135 10.59 9.69 -15.45
C GLU A 135 11.79 9.93 -14.53
N GLY A 136 11.81 9.24 -13.37
CA GLY A 136 12.89 9.33 -12.39
C GLY A 136 12.84 10.51 -11.43
N LEU A 137 11.84 11.40 -11.53
CA LEU A 137 11.67 12.55 -10.64
C LEU A 137 10.36 12.47 -9.86
N ALA A 138 10.34 13.01 -8.65
CA ALA A 138 9.14 13.17 -7.83
C ALA A 138 9.01 14.62 -7.36
N LYS A 139 7.79 15.15 -7.43
CA LYS A 139 7.46 16.46 -6.85
C LYS A 139 7.45 16.33 -5.33
N VAL A 140 8.08 17.28 -4.64
CA VAL A 140 8.06 17.39 -3.18
C VAL A 140 7.55 18.77 -2.77
N GLY A 141 6.81 18.80 -1.66
CA GLY A 141 6.35 20.03 -1.04
C GLY A 141 7.06 20.26 0.30
N LEU A 142 7.47 21.49 0.54
CA LEU A 142 8.06 21.93 1.80
C LEU A 142 7.71 23.40 2.06
N ASN A 143 7.06 23.67 3.21
CA ASN A 143 6.65 25.02 3.63
C ASN A 143 5.83 25.75 2.54
N GLY A 144 4.91 25.03 1.88
CA GLY A 144 4.05 25.59 0.83
C GLY A 144 4.73 25.86 -0.50
N LYS A 145 5.98 25.44 -0.68
CA LYS A 145 6.73 25.52 -1.95
C LYS A 145 7.04 24.13 -2.48
N TYR A 146 7.18 24.03 -3.81
CA TYR A 146 7.40 22.78 -4.52
C TYR A 146 8.77 22.74 -5.19
N GLY A 147 9.37 21.57 -5.17
CA GLY A 147 10.63 21.22 -5.81
C GLY A 147 10.57 19.83 -6.41
N LEU A 148 11.70 19.33 -6.90
CA LEU A 148 11.86 18.00 -7.45
C LEU A 148 13.03 17.26 -6.79
N ILE A 149 12.84 15.96 -6.57
CA ILE A 149 13.88 15.04 -6.14
C ILE A 149 14.05 13.90 -7.14
N ASP A 150 15.23 13.31 -7.19
CA ASP A 150 15.48 12.05 -7.89
C ASP A 150 15.25 10.82 -6.97
N LYS A 151 15.38 9.62 -7.54
CA LYS A 151 15.19 8.35 -6.79
C LYS A 151 16.22 8.10 -5.70
N SER A 152 17.39 8.76 -5.76
CA SER A 152 18.39 8.70 -4.69
C SER A 152 18.05 9.60 -3.51
N GLY A 153 17.02 10.44 -3.66
CA GLY A 153 16.62 11.43 -2.68
C GLY A 153 17.37 12.74 -2.78
N LYS A 154 18.17 12.91 -3.84
CA LYS A 154 18.86 14.17 -4.12
C LYS A 154 17.85 15.20 -4.62
N ILE A 155 17.92 16.41 -4.06
CA ILE A 155 17.15 17.55 -4.54
C ILE A 155 17.72 17.97 -5.90
N VAL A 156 16.89 17.88 -6.94
CA VAL A 156 17.19 18.33 -8.30
C VAL A 156 16.76 19.78 -8.49
N ILE A 157 15.61 20.11 -7.93
CA ILE A 157 15.08 21.46 -7.89
C ILE A 157 14.66 21.78 -6.46
N GLU A 158 15.24 22.80 -5.86
CA GLU A 158 14.90 23.24 -4.51
C GLU A 158 13.41 23.65 -4.41
N PRO A 159 12.73 23.34 -3.29
CA PRO A 159 11.35 23.76 -3.04
C PRO A 159 11.27 25.30 -2.93
N LYS A 160 10.98 25.97 -4.05
CA LYS A 160 10.86 27.43 -4.15
C LYS A 160 9.72 27.93 -5.04
N PHE A 161 9.10 27.02 -5.80
CA PHE A 161 8.01 27.35 -6.73
C PHE A 161 6.65 27.19 -6.06
N ASP A 162 5.68 28.00 -6.48
CA ASP A 162 4.29 27.89 -5.99
C ASP A 162 3.56 26.67 -6.58
N ASP A 163 3.97 26.20 -7.75
CA ASP A 163 3.54 24.93 -8.35
C ASP A 163 4.58 24.42 -9.36
N ILE A 164 4.59 23.11 -9.57
CA ILE A 164 5.37 22.43 -10.62
C ILE A 164 4.45 21.44 -11.31
N ARG A 165 4.34 21.54 -12.64
CA ARG A 165 3.62 20.61 -13.51
C ARG A 165 4.58 20.07 -14.57
N TYR A 166 4.62 18.75 -14.72
CA TYR A 166 5.47 18.09 -15.72
C TYR A 166 4.88 16.72 -16.10
#